data_80ef061d3c607e6390b11997b8466d2f
#
_entry.id   80ef061d3c607e6390b11997b8466d2f
#
_cell.length_a   1.000
_cell.length_b   1.000
_cell.length_c   1.000
_cell.angle_alpha   90.00
_cell.angle_beta   90.00
_cell.angle_gamma   90.00
#
_symmetry.space_group_name_H-M   'P 1'
#
loop_
_entity.id
_entity.type
_entity.pdbx_description
1 polymer ?
#
loop_
_entity_poly.entity_id
_entity_poly.type
_entity_poly.pdbx_seq_one_letter_code
_entity_poly.pdbx_strand_id
1 'polypeptide(L)'
;GNVTGVVPDADAILFSSLMNSENPYFITQAQALAAPSVLKFGLEPLPTAYLVIGDGTTAWFVGAARGIPFEKPKIAAAYALAAQFFGMRFVYLEAGSGAKSSVTPEMIQTVRRAFNGFLIVGGGIKDVKTAQSLVKAGADALVIGTFLEKGGSIKKLEEIAKAIQRSK
;
A
#
# COMPACT_ATOMS: atom_id res chain seq x y z
N GLY A 1 2.66 -6.90 -7.65
CA GLY A 1 2.89 -8.10 -8.09
C GLY A 1 4.07 -8.44 -9.00
N ASN A 2 5.26 -8.58 -8.45
CA ASN A 2 6.39 -9.15 -9.22
C ASN A 2 6.57 -10.61 -8.78
N VAL A 3 6.31 -11.56 -9.68
CA VAL A 3 6.46 -13.01 -9.41
C VAL A 3 7.90 -13.40 -9.06
N THR A 4 8.90 -12.62 -9.48
CA THR A 4 10.31 -12.84 -9.14
C THR A 4 10.67 -12.37 -7.73
N GLY A 5 9.79 -11.69 -7.03
CA GLY A 5 9.99 -11.24 -5.65
C GLY A 5 9.59 -12.27 -4.58
N VAL A 6 9.18 -13.48 -4.97
CA VAL A 6 8.86 -14.55 -4.03
C VAL A 6 10.15 -15.24 -3.62
N VAL A 7 10.55 -15.12 -2.35
CA VAL A 7 11.81 -15.66 -1.82
C VAL A 7 11.53 -16.60 -0.64
N PRO A 8 12.33 -17.69 -0.48
CA PRO A 8 12.08 -18.71 0.56
C PRO A 8 12.39 -18.24 1.98
N ASP A 9 13.18 -17.16 2.13
CA ASP A 9 13.65 -16.70 3.44
C ASP A 9 12.68 -15.72 4.14
N ALA A 10 11.51 -15.49 3.54
CA ALA A 10 10.47 -14.65 4.14
C ALA A 10 9.45 -15.50 4.92
N ASP A 11 8.83 -14.93 5.97
CA ASP A 11 7.75 -15.55 6.72
C ASP A 11 6.40 -15.36 6.03
N ALA A 12 6.19 -14.21 5.40
CA ALA A 12 4.93 -13.85 4.77
C ALA A 12 5.13 -13.00 3.51
N ILE A 13 4.08 -12.92 2.70
CA ILE A 13 4.07 -12.08 1.49
C ILE A 13 2.76 -11.30 1.39
N LEU A 14 2.84 -10.00 1.07
CA LEU A 14 1.66 -9.25 0.64
C LEU A 14 1.18 -9.83 -0.70
N PHE A 15 0.21 -10.74 -0.63
CA PHE A 15 -0.39 -11.36 -1.82
C PHE A 15 -1.35 -10.37 -2.47
N SER A 16 -0.76 -9.42 -3.22
CA SER A 16 -1.42 -8.20 -3.64
C SER A 16 -2.14 -8.35 -4.97
N SER A 17 -3.40 -7.94 -5.02
CA SER A 17 -4.13 -7.65 -6.26
C SER A 17 -4.16 -6.14 -6.50
N LEU A 18 -3.69 -5.66 -7.65
CA LEU A 18 -3.82 -4.26 -8.05
C LEU A 18 -5.24 -4.03 -8.58
N MET A 19 -6.18 -3.77 -7.65
CA MET A 19 -7.60 -3.80 -7.95
C MET A 19 -8.09 -2.70 -8.90
N ASN A 20 -7.36 -1.58 -9.00
CA ASN A 20 -7.65 -0.51 -9.94
C ASN A 20 -6.76 -0.55 -11.21
N SER A 21 -6.17 -1.71 -11.52
CA SER A 21 -5.49 -1.93 -12.81
C SER A 21 -6.50 -2.18 -13.93
N GLU A 22 -6.17 -1.73 -15.12
CA GLU A 22 -6.89 -2.07 -16.37
C GLU A 22 -6.29 -3.32 -17.05
N ASN A 23 -5.17 -3.84 -16.51
CA ASN A 23 -4.51 -5.05 -17.00
C ASN A 23 -4.79 -6.24 -16.06
N PRO A 24 -5.51 -7.29 -16.50
CA PRO A 24 -5.81 -8.48 -15.70
C PRO A 24 -4.57 -9.18 -15.13
N TYR A 25 -3.40 -8.99 -15.76
CA TYR A 25 -2.15 -9.55 -15.26
C TYR A 25 -1.87 -9.11 -13.83
N PHE A 26 -2.06 -7.83 -13.50
CA PHE A 26 -1.80 -7.30 -12.15
C PHE A 26 -2.95 -7.55 -11.18
N ILE A 27 -4.13 -7.94 -11.67
CA ILE A 27 -5.29 -8.21 -10.82
C ILE A 27 -5.25 -9.65 -10.30
N THR A 28 -5.02 -10.65 -11.18
CA THR A 28 -5.12 -12.07 -10.82
C THR A 28 -4.04 -12.97 -11.44
N GLN A 29 -3.51 -12.66 -12.63
CA GLN A 29 -2.65 -13.61 -13.37
C GLN A 29 -1.25 -13.72 -12.72
N ALA A 30 -0.64 -12.61 -12.31
CA ALA A 30 0.65 -12.62 -11.60
C ALA A 30 0.53 -13.40 -10.26
N GLN A 31 -0.60 -13.28 -9.58
CA GLN A 31 -0.89 -13.98 -8.35
C GLN A 31 -1.04 -15.50 -8.59
N ALA A 32 -1.74 -15.89 -9.65
CA ALA A 32 -1.87 -17.30 -10.05
C ALA A 32 -0.50 -17.91 -10.39
N LEU A 33 0.37 -17.18 -11.09
CA LEU A 33 1.74 -17.61 -11.40
C LEU A 33 2.62 -17.74 -10.14
N ALA A 34 2.44 -16.86 -9.15
CA ALA A 34 3.23 -16.86 -7.92
C ALA A 34 2.76 -17.90 -6.88
N ALA A 35 1.48 -18.23 -6.86
CA ALA A 35 0.86 -19.06 -5.82
C ALA A 35 1.57 -20.42 -5.58
N PRO A 36 1.99 -21.19 -6.60
CA PRO A 36 2.74 -22.41 -6.38
C PRO A 36 4.05 -22.22 -5.63
N SER A 37 4.76 -21.11 -5.88
CA SER A 37 6.01 -20.78 -5.18
C SER A 37 5.76 -20.36 -3.75
N VAL A 38 4.71 -19.58 -3.49
CA VAL A 38 4.26 -19.19 -2.14
C VAL A 38 3.96 -20.42 -1.31
N LEU A 39 3.19 -21.36 -1.87
CA LEU A 39 2.88 -22.65 -1.20
C LEU A 39 4.15 -23.48 -0.96
N LYS A 40 5.02 -23.62 -1.97
CA LYS A 40 6.25 -24.41 -1.88
C LYS A 40 7.19 -23.91 -0.79
N PHE A 41 7.30 -22.59 -0.63
CA PHE A 41 8.16 -21.94 0.37
C PHE A 41 7.50 -21.82 1.75
N GLY A 42 6.21 -22.19 1.89
CA GLY A 42 5.49 -22.12 3.16
C GLY A 42 5.23 -20.69 3.64
N LEU A 43 5.21 -19.71 2.72
CA LEU A 43 4.98 -18.31 3.09
C LEU A 43 3.53 -18.07 3.48
N GLU A 44 3.28 -17.27 4.52
CA GLU A 44 1.93 -16.80 4.82
C GLU A 44 1.45 -15.81 3.74
N PRO A 45 0.40 -16.12 2.95
CA PRO A 45 -0.16 -15.14 2.04
C PRO A 45 -1.03 -14.14 2.81
N LEU A 46 -0.72 -12.84 2.69
CA LEU A 46 -1.50 -11.74 3.24
C LEU A 46 -2.38 -11.14 2.14
N PRO A 47 -3.68 -11.51 2.03
CA PRO A 47 -4.56 -11.05 0.95
C PRO A 47 -4.71 -9.53 0.99
N THR A 48 -4.16 -8.86 -0.01
CA THR A 48 -4.00 -7.40 -0.04
C THR A 48 -4.62 -6.78 -1.28
N ALA A 49 -5.53 -5.84 -1.10
CA ALA A 49 -5.97 -4.95 -2.15
C ALA A 49 -4.96 -3.80 -2.29
N TYR A 50 -4.24 -3.77 -3.39
CA TYR A 50 -3.30 -2.70 -3.70
C TYR A 50 -4.01 -1.66 -4.59
N LEU A 51 -4.06 -0.40 -4.15
CA LEU A 51 -4.74 0.70 -4.83
C LEU A 51 -3.76 1.82 -5.13
N VAL A 52 -3.56 2.14 -6.40
CA VAL A 52 -2.74 3.28 -6.82
C VAL A 52 -3.58 4.55 -6.72
N ILE A 53 -3.05 5.52 -5.97
CA ILE A 53 -3.64 6.85 -5.74
C ILE A 53 -2.84 7.88 -6.55
N GLY A 54 -3.55 8.69 -7.34
CA GLY A 54 -2.92 9.63 -8.27
C GLY A 54 -2.38 8.94 -9.54
N ASP A 55 -1.57 9.68 -10.26
CA ASP A 55 -0.98 9.28 -11.54
C ASP A 55 0.50 9.68 -11.65
N GLY A 56 1.12 9.42 -12.82
CA GLY A 56 2.47 9.87 -13.16
C GLY A 56 3.59 9.18 -12.38
N THR A 57 3.32 8.11 -11.64
CA THR A 57 4.32 7.34 -10.89
C THR A 57 4.63 6.01 -11.58
N THR A 58 5.76 5.37 -11.20
CA THR A 58 6.12 4.05 -11.75
C THR A 58 5.06 3.00 -11.46
N ALA A 59 4.48 2.99 -10.25
CA ALA A 59 3.42 2.06 -9.88
C ALA A 59 2.17 2.25 -10.76
N TRP A 60 1.81 3.49 -11.04
CA TRP A 60 0.72 3.84 -11.94
C TRP A 60 0.99 3.35 -13.38
N PHE A 61 2.16 3.68 -13.94
CA PHE A 61 2.48 3.38 -15.33
C PHE A 61 2.66 1.87 -15.57
N VAL A 62 3.53 1.21 -14.79
CA VAL A 62 3.82 -0.23 -14.93
C VAL A 62 2.59 -1.07 -14.61
N GLY A 63 1.84 -0.68 -13.58
CA GLY A 63 0.62 -1.37 -13.16
C GLY A 63 -0.58 -1.17 -14.09
N ALA A 64 -0.46 -0.35 -15.13
CA ALA A 64 -1.60 0.08 -15.96
C ALA A 64 -2.79 0.49 -15.07
N ALA A 65 -2.50 1.25 -14.01
CA ALA A 65 -3.52 1.57 -13.03
C ALA A 65 -4.37 2.76 -13.48
N ARG A 66 -5.69 2.62 -13.34
CA ARG A 66 -6.59 3.77 -13.34
C ARG A 66 -6.47 4.46 -11.99
N GLY A 67 -5.52 5.40 -11.87
CA GLY A 67 -5.18 6.05 -10.61
C GLY A 67 -6.38 6.74 -9.97
N ILE A 68 -6.57 6.56 -8.68
CA ILE A 68 -7.67 7.22 -7.95
C ILE A 68 -7.24 8.65 -7.62
N PRO A 69 -7.96 9.69 -8.06
CA PRO A 69 -7.60 11.07 -7.75
C PRO A 69 -7.57 11.33 -6.24
N PHE A 70 -6.60 12.11 -5.77
CA PHE A 70 -6.42 12.43 -4.34
C PHE A 70 -7.65 13.06 -3.71
N GLU A 71 -8.42 13.84 -4.49
CA GLU A 71 -9.64 14.53 -4.09
C GLU A 71 -10.91 13.68 -4.20
N LYS A 72 -10.78 12.38 -4.51
CA LYS A 72 -11.91 11.44 -4.65
C LYS A 72 -11.86 10.28 -3.63
N PRO A 73 -11.81 10.57 -2.32
CA PRO A 73 -11.66 9.55 -1.28
C PRO A 73 -12.77 8.48 -1.28
N LYS A 74 -13.98 8.84 -1.73
CA LYS A 74 -15.09 7.88 -1.82
C LYS A 74 -14.84 6.75 -2.83
N ILE A 75 -14.04 6.99 -3.89
CA ILE A 75 -13.67 5.95 -4.84
C ILE A 75 -12.73 4.94 -4.16
N ALA A 76 -11.71 5.40 -3.44
CA ALA A 76 -10.82 4.52 -2.68
C ALA A 76 -11.59 3.71 -1.63
N ALA A 77 -12.55 4.33 -0.94
CA ALA A 77 -13.39 3.65 0.04
C ALA A 77 -14.29 2.57 -0.59
N ALA A 78 -14.82 2.79 -1.80
CA ALA A 78 -15.59 1.79 -2.53
C ALA A 78 -14.74 0.58 -2.91
N TYR A 79 -13.50 0.78 -3.39
CA TYR A 79 -12.55 -0.31 -3.64
C TYR A 79 -12.19 -1.07 -2.37
N ALA A 80 -11.95 -0.37 -1.26
CA ALA A 80 -11.62 -0.99 0.02
C ALA A 80 -12.78 -1.83 0.56
N LEU A 81 -14.02 -1.36 0.42
CA LEU A 81 -15.21 -2.12 0.78
C LEU A 81 -15.39 -3.36 -0.11
N ALA A 82 -15.16 -3.24 -1.42
CA ALA A 82 -15.17 -4.39 -2.33
C ALA A 82 -14.08 -5.41 -1.95
N ALA A 83 -12.88 -4.95 -1.61
CA ALA A 83 -11.80 -5.81 -1.11
C ALA A 83 -12.22 -6.58 0.16
N GLN A 84 -12.90 -5.92 1.10
CA GLN A 84 -13.44 -6.58 2.30
C GLN A 84 -14.46 -7.67 1.94
N PHE A 85 -15.34 -7.40 0.99
CA PHE A 85 -16.33 -8.39 0.52
C PHE A 85 -15.69 -9.57 -0.21
N PHE A 86 -14.53 -9.38 -0.87
CA PHE A 86 -13.69 -10.45 -1.41
C PHE A 86 -12.88 -11.21 -0.34
N GLY A 87 -13.00 -10.84 0.94
CA GLY A 87 -12.27 -11.48 2.04
C GLY A 87 -10.81 -11.00 2.19
N MET A 88 -10.42 -9.90 1.54
CA MET A 88 -9.08 -9.34 1.72
C MET A 88 -8.95 -8.67 3.08
N ARG A 89 -7.88 -9.03 3.81
CA ARG A 89 -7.63 -8.53 5.16
C ARG A 89 -6.80 -7.26 5.20
N PHE A 90 -6.17 -6.91 4.08
CA PHE A 90 -5.27 -5.76 3.95
C PHE A 90 -5.70 -4.87 2.79
N VAL A 91 -5.61 -3.57 2.99
CA VAL A 91 -5.70 -2.56 1.92
C VAL A 91 -4.42 -1.74 1.94
N TYR A 92 -3.80 -1.57 0.78
CA TYR A 92 -2.61 -0.76 0.61
C TYR A 92 -2.93 0.41 -0.33
N LEU A 93 -2.90 1.64 0.20
CA LEU A 93 -3.02 2.86 -0.56
C LEU A 93 -1.63 3.36 -0.94
N GLU A 94 -1.30 3.35 -2.23
CA GLU A 94 0.01 3.70 -2.76
C GLU A 94 -0.03 4.97 -3.59
N ALA A 95 0.60 6.03 -3.10
CA ALA A 95 0.77 7.27 -3.88
C ALA A 95 1.91 7.19 -4.90
N GLY A 96 2.77 6.17 -4.81
CA GLY A 96 3.90 5.94 -5.70
C GLY A 96 5.24 6.37 -5.14
N SER A 97 6.28 5.61 -5.52
CA SER A 97 7.67 5.94 -5.20
C SER A 97 8.05 7.27 -5.82
N GLY A 98 8.57 8.20 -5.03
CA GLY A 98 8.92 9.55 -5.49
C GLY A 98 7.73 10.49 -5.71
N ALA A 99 6.52 10.12 -5.31
CA ALA A 99 5.34 10.97 -5.41
C ALA A 99 5.56 12.36 -4.77
N LYS A 100 4.96 13.39 -5.36
CA LYS A 100 5.03 14.76 -4.84
C LYS A 100 4.32 14.89 -3.50
N SER A 101 3.22 14.16 -3.33
CA SER A 101 2.37 14.16 -2.13
C SER A 101 2.10 12.74 -1.66
N SER A 102 1.88 12.54 -0.36
CA SER A 102 1.35 11.31 0.19
C SER A 102 -0.17 11.22 -0.01
N VAL A 103 -0.74 10.05 0.24
CA VAL A 103 -2.20 9.88 0.38
C VAL A 103 -2.72 10.88 1.41
N THR A 104 -3.88 11.49 1.16
CA THR A 104 -4.42 12.52 2.06
C THR A 104 -5.01 11.91 3.33
N PRO A 105 -4.92 12.60 4.49
CA PRO A 105 -5.59 12.17 5.71
C PRO A 105 -7.10 11.96 5.53
N GLU A 106 -7.76 12.80 4.75
CA GLU A 106 -9.19 12.67 4.43
C GLU A 106 -9.50 11.34 3.71
N MET A 107 -8.65 10.95 2.74
CA MET A 107 -8.81 9.68 2.03
C MET A 107 -8.66 8.51 3.00
N ILE A 108 -7.64 8.53 3.88
CA ILE A 108 -7.41 7.48 4.88
C ILE A 108 -8.61 7.37 5.81
N GLN A 109 -9.11 8.47 6.35
CA GLN A 109 -10.30 8.49 7.23
C GLN A 109 -11.55 7.94 6.52
N THR A 110 -11.71 8.26 5.23
CA THR A 110 -12.86 7.82 4.45
C THR A 110 -12.78 6.32 4.17
N VAL A 111 -11.59 5.80 3.84
CA VAL A 111 -11.32 4.37 3.68
C VAL A 111 -11.50 3.65 5.02
N ARG A 112 -10.97 4.19 6.12
CA ARG A 112 -11.08 3.60 7.46
C ARG A 112 -12.52 3.40 7.92
N ARG A 113 -13.43 4.30 7.57
CA ARG A 113 -14.86 4.14 7.86
C ARG A 113 -15.53 3.00 7.09
N ALA A 114 -14.99 2.64 5.93
CA ALA A 114 -15.54 1.60 5.05
C ALA A 114 -14.87 0.23 5.20
N PHE A 115 -13.66 0.19 5.76
CA PHE A 115 -12.81 -1.00 5.81
C PHE A 115 -12.31 -1.28 7.23
N ASN A 116 -12.61 -2.47 7.74
CA ASN A 116 -12.27 -2.88 9.11
C ASN A 116 -10.93 -3.63 9.23
N GLY A 117 -10.30 -3.98 8.10
CA GLY A 117 -9.02 -4.70 8.06
C GLY A 117 -7.81 -3.80 8.28
N PHE A 118 -6.63 -4.29 7.96
CA PHE A 118 -5.35 -3.61 8.16
C PHE A 118 -5.06 -2.64 7.00
N LEU A 119 -4.87 -1.35 7.30
CA LEU A 119 -4.68 -0.28 6.32
C LEU A 119 -3.22 0.16 6.24
N ILE A 120 -2.59 -0.11 5.10
CA ILE A 120 -1.22 0.25 4.78
C ILE A 120 -1.23 1.49 3.89
N VAL A 121 -0.32 2.43 4.14
CA VAL A 121 -0.18 3.64 3.32
C VAL A 121 1.28 3.82 2.91
N GLY A 122 1.52 4.02 1.61
CA GLY A 122 2.85 4.24 1.05
C GLY A 122 2.92 5.38 0.04
N GLY A 123 4.14 5.78 -0.27
CA GLY A 123 4.46 6.84 -1.22
C GLY A 123 4.39 8.25 -0.65
N GLY A 124 5.34 9.09 -1.03
CA GLY A 124 5.35 10.53 -0.70
C GLY A 124 5.57 10.90 0.77
N ILE A 125 5.93 9.97 1.65
CA ILE A 125 6.17 10.22 3.08
C ILE A 125 7.62 10.69 3.27
N LYS A 126 7.81 11.95 3.66
CA LYS A 126 9.15 12.60 3.70
C LYS A 126 9.56 13.09 5.09
N ASP A 127 8.64 13.20 6.02
CA ASP A 127 8.87 13.80 7.33
C ASP A 127 7.93 13.24 8.42
N VAL A 128 8.28 13.54 9.67
CA VAL A 128 7.57 13.13 10.88
C VAL A 128 6.13 13.63 10.88
N LYS A 129 5.90 14.89 10.50
CA LYS A 129 4.57 15.52 10.54
C LYS A 129 3.61 14.81 9.59
N THR A 130 4.06 14.51 8.37
CA THR A 130 3.31 13.72 7.40
C THR A 130 2.99 12.33 7.97
N ALA A 131 3.99 11.59 8.45
CA ALA A 131 3.81 10.26 9.02
C ALA A 131 2.78 10.25 10.18
N GLN A 132 2.91 11.17 11.12
CA GLN A 132 1.96 11.32 12.23
C GLN A 132 0.53 11.61 11.76
N SER A 133 0.37 12.48 10.75
CA SER A 133 -0.96 12.82 10.24
C SER A 133 -1.66 11.61 9.59
N LEU A 134 -0.91 10.74 8.90
CA LEU A 134 -1.44 9.53 8.27
C LEU A 134 -1.86 8.49 9.33
N VAL A 135 -1.05 8.28 10.37
CA VAL A 135 -1.39 7.37 11.47
C VAL A 135 -2.61 7.87 12.25
N LYS A 136 -2.65 9.17 12.59
CA LYS A 136 -3.82 9.79 13.25
C LYS A 136 -5.10 9.70 12.39
N ALA A 137 -4.96 9.66 11.08
CA ALA A 137 -6.08 9.48 10.16
C ALA A 137 -6.59 8.03 10.10
N GLY A 138 -5.85 7.05 10.65
CA GLY A 138 -6.27 5.66 10.75
C GLY A 138 -5.43 4.66 9.95
N ALA A 139 -4.23 5.04 9.47
CA ALA A 139 -3.28 4.09 8.89
C ALA A 139 -2.68 3.20 10.01
N ASP A 140 -2.66 1.88 9.80
CA ASP A 140 -2.06 0.91 10.71
C ASP A 140 -0.56 0.76 10.47
N ALA A 141 -0.12 0.87 9.22
CA ALA A 141 1.28 0.81 8.82
C ALA A 141 1.62 1.84 7.74
N LEU A 142 2.88 2.28 7.73
CA LEU A 142 3.43 3.17 6.71
C LEU A 142 4.61 2.50 5.99
N VAL A 143 4.66 2.66 4.66
CA VAL A 143 5.78 2.20 3.83
C VAL A 143 6.58 3.41 3.35
N ILE A 144 7.87 3.43 3.70
CA ILE A 144 8.80 4.52 3.40
C ILE A 144 9.99 3.93 2.64
N GLY A 145 10.03 4.08 1.32
CA GLY A 145 11.11 3.59 0.44
C GLY A 145 12.03 4.69 -0.03
N THR A 146 11.55 5.57 -0.89
CA THR A 146 12.34 6.59 -1.61
C THR A 146 13.17 7.50 -0.69
N PHE A 147 12.72 7.72 0.53
CA PHE A 147 13.49 8.48 1.52
C PHE A 147 14.83 7.83 1.84
N LEU A 148 14.85 6.49 2.03
CA LEU A 148 16.08 5.73 2.30
C LEU A 148 16.95 5.60 1.06
N GLU A 149 16.35 5.32 -0.09
CA GLU A 149 17.05 5.17 -1.38
C GLU A 149 17.80 6.43 -1.82
N LYS A 150 17.28 7.63 -1.46
CA LYS A 150 17.91 8.92 -1.75
C LYS A 150 18.88 9.42 -0.66
N GLY A 151 19.40 8.52 0.17
CA GLY A 151 20.39 8.85 1.20
C GLY A 151 19.79 9.45 2.46
N GLY A 152 18.53 9.19 2.72
CA GLY A 152 17.87 9.56 3.98
C GLY A 152 18.55 8.92 5.18
N SER A 153 18.74 9.70 6.24
CA SER A 153 19.45 9.25 7.44
C SER A 153 18.60 8.25 8.23
N ILE A 154 19.20 7.13 8.65
CA ILE A 154 18.59 6.15 9.57
C ILE A 154 18.05 6.84 10.82
N LYS A 155 18.77 7.83 11.36
CA LYS A 155 18.35 8.63 12.50
C LYS A 155 16.98 9.29 12.28
N LYS A 156 16.73 9.84 11.08
CA LYS A 156 15.44 10.46 10.76
C LYS A 156 14.32 9.41 10.61
N LEU A 157 14.65 8.21 10.15
CA LEU A 157 13.70 7.10 10.13
C LEU A 157 13.31 6.68 11.56
N GLU A 158 14.28 6.60 12.47
CA GLU A 158 14.03 6.34 13.90
C GLU A 158 13.18 7.43 14.54
N GLU A 159 13.41 8.70 14.20
CA GLU A 159 12.58 9.82 14.65
C GLU A 159 11.12 9.67 14.20
N ILE A 160 10.92 9.30 12.93
CA ILE A 160 9.59 8.99 12.38
C ILE A 160 8.96 7.82 13.15
N ALA A 161 9.67 6.70 13.32
CA ALA A 161 9.16 5.52 14.01
C ALA A 161 8.77 5.83 15.47
N LYS A 162 9.62 6.52 16.22
CA LYS A 162 9.33 6.96 17.60
C LYS A 162 8.12 7.90 17.67
N ALA A 163 8.00 8.81 16.69
CA ALA A 163 6.89 9.76 16.65
C ALA A 163 5.54 9.09 16.36
N ILE A 164 5.53 8.04 15.52
CA ILE A 164 4.32 7.26 15.20
C ILE A 164 3.87 6.46 16.44
N GLN A 165 4.79 5.80 17.14
CA GLN A 165 4.47 5.03 18.35
C GLN A 165 3.80 5.87 19.44
N ARG A 166 4.15 7.15 19.54
CA ARG A 166 3.55 8.10 20.49
C ARG A 166 2.20 8.67 20.04
N SER A 167 1.80 8.39 18.81
CA SER A 167 0.59 8.94 18.19
C SER A 167 -0.59 7.96 18.19
N LYS A 168 -0.34 6.69 18.55
CA LYS A 168 -1.34 5.66 18.86
C LYS A 168 -1.77 5.80 20.31
#